data_d786ca3e42e6d157f13fbf7a9321fbc1
#
_entry.id   d786ca3e42e6d157f13fbf7a9321fbc1
#
_cell.length_a   1.000
_cell.length_b   1.000
_cell.length_c   1.000
_cell.angle_alpha   90.00
_cell.angle_beta   90.00
_cell.angle_gamma   90.00
#
_symmetry.space_group_name_H-M   'P 1'
#
loop_
_entity.id
_entity.type
_entity.pdbx_description
1 polymer ?
#
loop_
_entity_poly.entity_id
_entity_poly.type
_entity_poly.pdbx_seq_one_letter_code
_entity_poly.pdbx_strand_id
1 'polypeptide(L)'
;MKKVFIGKNNKPYSISDLEICNVLHNSELLALYSMEELHELYKEYFGNYKTNYPYILAKKIEIYDSSEAVNSFIFNGKNVWLDKATRVGLMHLANCSSGDLQLVLGDQILTFTPDQVKTFLAQLEVYAGQCYVQTQKHLLAAKKLHNLEDILNYDYTTGYPEKLVLQ
;
A
#
# COMPACT_ATOMS: atom_id res chain seq x y z
N MET A 1 25.12 -23.07 -3.66
CA MET A 1 26.00 -21.93 -3.36
C MET A 1 25.12 -20.79 -2.79
N LYS A 2 25.32 -20.35 -1.54
CA LYS A 2 24.51 -19.27 -0.96
C LYS A 2 25.00 -17.95 -1.55
N LYS A 3 24.14 -17.24 -2.28
CA LYS A 3 24.43 -15.88 -2.73
C LYS A 3 23.88 -14.89 -1.71
N VAL A 4 24.65 -13.87 -1.39
CA VAL A 4 24.29 -12.81 -0.45
C VAL A 4 23.91 -11.59 -1.25
N PHE A 5 22.68 -11.10 -1.07
CA PHE A 5 22.21 -9.84 -1.65
C PHE A 5 22.26 -8.74 -0.60
N ILE A 6 22.64 -7.55 -1.03
CA ILE A 6 22.61 -6.37 -0.18
C ILE A 6 21.37 -5.58 -0.59
N GLY A 7 20.37 -5.56 0.28
CA GLY A 7 19.15 -4.76 0.07
C GLY A 7 19.43 -3.25 0.18
N LYS A 8 18.48 -2.43 -0.28
CA LYS A 8 18.54 -0.95 -0.21
C LYS A 8 18.76 -0.40 1.20
N ASN A 9 18.50 -1.20 2.23
CA ASN A 9 18.72 -0.87 3.64
C ASN A 9 20.10 -1.35 4.16
N ASN A 10 21.02 -1.72 3.27
CA ASN A 10 22.35 -2.27 3.61
C ASN A 10 22.35 -3.55 4.47
N LYS A 11 21.24 -4.25 4.59
CA LYS A 11 21.19 -5.56 5.27
C LYS A 11 21.52 -6.66 4.28
N PRO A 12 22.43 -7.58 4.63
CA PRO A 12 22.73 -8.74 3.81
C PRO A 12 21.57 -9.75 3.89
N TYR A 13 21.07 -10.18 2.74
CA TYR A 13 20.13 -11.29 2.63
C TYR A 13 20.84 -12.49 2.01
N SER A 14 20.82 -13.62 2.69
CA SER A 14 21.30 -14.89 2.16
C SER A 14 20.10 -15.66 1.63
N ILE A 15 20.08 -15.91 0.31
CA ILE A 15 18.99 -16.60 -0.35
C ILE A 15 19.52 -17.93 -0.90
N SER A 16 18.91 -19.04 -0.50
CA SER A 16 19.09 -20.35 -1.13
C SER A 16 18.14 -20.47 -2.33
N ASP A 17 18.44 -21.37 -3.28
CA ASP A 17 17.63 -21.56 -4.49
C ASP A 17 16.14 -21.83 -4.20
N LEU A 18 15.83 -22.43 -3.04
CA LEU A 18 14.46 -22.65 -2.58
C LEU A 18 13.80 -21.38 -2.01
N GLU A 19 14.58 -20.49 -1.45
CA GLU A 19 14.12 -19.25 -0.82
C GLU A 19 13.84 -18.15 -1.85
N ILE A 20 14.43 -18.23 -3.06
CA ILE A 20 14.12 -17.30 -4.15
C ILE A 20 12.66 -17.42 -4.56
N CYS A 21 12.09 -18.62 -4.54
CA CYS A 21 10.65 -18.80 -4.74
C CYS A 21 9.83 -18.13 -3.64
N ASN A 22 10.35 -18.02 -2.42
CA ASN A 22 9.72 -17.36 -1.29
C ASN A 22 9.89 -15.83 -1.32
N VAL A 23 10.91 -15.30 -2.00
CA VAL A 23 11.08 -13.84 -2.22
C VAL A 23 9.86 -13.26 -2.92
N LEU A 24 9.27 -13.99 -3.86
CA LEU A 24 8.04 -13.60 -4.58
C LEU A 24 6.80 -13.53 -3.69
N HIS A 25 6.83 -14.20 -2.56
CA HIS A 25 5.74 -14.21 -1.61
C HIS A 25 6.02 -13.32 -0.40
N ASN A 26 7.22 -12.75 -0.32
CA ASN A 26 7.60 -11.84 0.77
C ASN A 26 7.32 -10.39 0.34
N SER A 27 6.27 -9.80 0.92
CA SER A 27 5.85 -8.43 0.64
C SER A 27 6.94 -7.39 0.92
N GLU A 28 7.80 -7.60 1.93
CA GLU A 28 8.88 -6.69 2.27
C GLU A 28 9.95 -6.67 1.17
N LEU A 29 10.31 -7.84 0.63
CA LEU A 29 11.29 -7.93 -0.46
C LEU A 29 10.72 -7.39 -1.77
N LEU A 30 9.45 -7.66 -2.08
CA LEU A 30 8.78 -7.08 -3.26
C LEU A 30 8.69 -5.56 -3.18
N ALA A 31 8.56 -4.98 -1.98
CA ALA A 31 8.55 -3.53 -1.79
C ALA A 31 9.92 -2.89 -2.04
N LEU A 32 11.03 -3.63 -1.82
CA LEU A 32 12.39 -3.12 -1.92
C LEU A 32 12.92 -3.03 -3.36
N TYR A 33 12.44 -3.88 -4.27
CA TYR A 33 12.98 -3.99 -5.63
C TYR A 33 12.02 -3.39 -6.66
N SER A 34 12.56 -2.69 -7.67
CA SER A 34 11.79 -2.29 -8.85
C SER A 34 11.42 -3.51 -9.69
N MET A 35 10.53 -3.33 -10.69
CA MET A 35 10.19 -4.41 -11.61
C MET A 35 11.39 -4.82 -12.47
N GLU A 36 12.24 -3.87 -12.86
CA GLU A 36 13.48 -4.13 -13.62
C GLU A 36 14.48 -4.90 -12.77
N GLU A 37 14.70 -4.50 -11.52
CA GLU A 37 15.59 -5.21 -10.60
C GLU A 37 15.12 -6.65 -10.37
N LEU A 38 13.81 -6.87 -10.22
CA LEU A 38 13.23 -8.20 -10.12
C LEU A 38 13.40 -8.99 -11.42
N HIS A 39 13.24 -8.34 -12.58
CA HIS A 39 13.45 -8.99 -13.88
C HIS A 39 14.90 -9.48 -14.04
N GLU A 40 15.89 -8.64 -13.75
CA GLU A 40 17.29 -9.02 -13.82
C GLU A 40 17.63 -10.14 -12.83
N LEU A 41 17.09 -10.07 -11.62
CA LEU A 41 17.24 -11.12 -10.61
C LEU A 41 16.69 -12.47 -11.13
N TYR A 42 15.50 -12.46 -11.75
CA TYR A 42 14.89 -13.67 -12.32
C TYR A 42 15.68 -14.23 -13.49
N LYS A 43 16.12 -13.37 -14.39
CA LYS A 43 16.93 -13.75 -15.53
C LYS A 43 18.24 -14.42 -15.11
N GLU A 44 18.87 -13.90 -14.06
CA GLU A 44 20.12 -14.46 -13.52
C GLU A 44 19.89 -15.84 -12.87
N TYR A 45 18.77 -16.03 -12.14
CA TYR A 45 18.56 -17.22 -11.30
C TYR A 45 17.69 -18.29 -11.93
N PHE A 46 16.72 -17.91 -12.74
CA PHE A 46 15.72 -18.84 -13.29
C PHE A 46 15.87 -19.11 -14.79
N GLY A 47 16.77 -18.39 -15.48
CA GLY A 47 17.01 -18.57 -16.91
C GLY A 47 15.72 -18.47 -17.72
N ASN A 48 15.31 -19.59 -18.34
CA ASN A 48 14.13 -19.64 -19.22
C ASN A 48 12.79 -19.93 -18.50
N TYR A 49 12.72 -19.89 -17.18
CA TYR A 49 11.46 -20.04 -16.48
C TYR A 49 10.52 -18.87 -16.78
N LYS A 50 9.29 -19.20 -17.15
CA LYS A 50 8.25 -18.18 -17.37
C LYS A 50 7.86 -17.55 -16.03
N THR A 51 8.46 -16.43 -15.71
CA THR A 51 8.09 -15.65 -14.55
C THR A 51 6.72 -15.01 -14.78
N ASN A 52 5.83 -15.10 -13.80
CA ASN A 52 4.52 -14.48 -13.86
C ASN A 52 4.61 -12.98 -13.48
N TYR A 53 5.18 -12.17 -14.35
CA TYR A 53 5.35 -10.73 -14.13
C TYR A 53 4.02 -9.98 -13.88
N PRO A 54 2.89 -10.27 -14.54
CA PRO A 54 1.61 -9.66 -14.19
C PRO A 54 1.19 -9.92 -12.73
N TYR A 55 1.48 -11.10 -12.20
CA TYR A 55 1.22 -11.42 -10.80
C TYR A 55 2.12 -10.60 -9.86
N ILE A 56 3.40 -10.46 -10.19
CA ILE A 56 4.36 -9.66 -9.41
C ILE A 56 3.93 -8.19 -9.41
N LEU A 57 3.57 -7.65 -10.58
CA LEU A 57 3.06 -6.30 -10.69
C LEU A 57 1.80 -6.09 -9.84
N ALA A 58 0.85 -7.03 -9.89
CA ALA A 58 -0.35 -6.96 -9.06
C ALA A 58 -0.01 -6.94 -7.56
N LYS A 59 0.96 -7.76 -7.12
CA LYS A 59 1.44 -7.74 -5.73
C LYS A 59 2.09 -6.41 -5.34
N LYS A 60 2.87 -5.80 -6.23
CA LYS A 60 3.45 -4.47 -5.98
C LYS A 60 2.38 -3.39 -5.86
N ILE A 61 1.33 -3.46 -6.67
CA ILE A 61 0.17 -2.55 -6.57
C ILE A 61 -0.51 -2.71 -5.20
N GLU A 62 -0.76 -3.94 -4.74
CA GLU A 62 -1.35 -4.22 -3.42
C GLU A 62 -0.47 -3.69 -2.27
N ILE A 63 0.86 -3.85 -2.38
CA ILE A 63 1.82 -3.32 -1.41
C ILE A 63 1.79 -1.79 -1.39
N TYR A 64 1.75 -1.15 -2.56
CA TYR A 64 1.65 0.31 -2.66
C TYR A 64 0.34 0.84 -2.07
N ASP A 65 -0.78 0.17 -2.33
CA ASP A 65 -2.08 0.47 -1.72
C ASP A 65 -2.02 0.45 -0.18
N SER A 66 -1.25 -0.49 0.39
CA SER A 66 -1.06 -0.61 1.84
C SER A 66 0.00 0.33 2.42
N SER A 67 0.70 1.08 1.58
CA SER A 67 1.77 1.99 2.01
C SER A 67 1.23 3.32 2.56
N GLU A 68 2.06 4.04 3.28
CA GLU A 68 1.73 5.39 3.75
C GLU A 68 1.47 6.38 2.60
N ALA A 69 1.94 6.09 1.39
CA ALA A 69 1.66 6.91 0.21
C ALA A 69 0.16 6.99 -0.08
N VAL A 70 -0.57 5.88 0.12
CA VAL A 70 -2.01 5.76 -0.13
C VAL A 70 -2.80 5.75 1.17
N ASN A 71 -2.38 4.94 2.16
CA ASN A 71 -3.06 4.77 3.44
C ASN A 71 -2.58 5.80 4.45
N SER A 72 -2.73 7.08 4.14
CA SER A 72 -2.58 8.15 5.12
C SER A 72 -3.30 9.42 4.65
N PHE A 73 -3.63 10.25 5.60
CA PHE A 73 -4.10 11.63 5.39
C PHE A 73 -3.28 12.56 6.28
N ILE A 74 -3.29 13.85 5.98
CA ILE A 74 -2.61 14.85 6.79
C ILE A 74 -3.61 15.43 7.79
N PHE A 75 -3.29 15.33 9.07
CA PHE A 75 -4.02 15.95 10.15
C PHE A 75 -3.07 16.85 10.97
N ASN A 76 -3.36 18.13 11.04
CA ASN A 76 -2.48 19.12 11.69
C ASN A 76 -1.01 18.99 11.26
N GLY A 77 -0.76 18.77 9.96
CA GLY A 77 0.58 18.67 9.38
C GLY A 77 1.29 17.31 9.58
N LYS A 78 0.64 16.34 10.18
CA LYS A 78 1.20 14.98 10.40
C LYS A 78 0.45 13.92 9.58
N ASN A 79 1.18 12.92 9.08
CA ASN A 79 0.57 11.76 8.47
C ASN A 79 -0.12 10.90 9.53
N VAL A 80 -1.39 10.62 9.33
CA VAL A 80 -2.23 9.76 10.19
C VAL A 80 -3.01 8.81 9.32
N TRP A 81 -3.28 7.61 9.83
CA TRP A 81 -4.22 6.69 9.22
C TRP A 81 -5.12 6.06 10.27
N LEU A 82 -6.38 5.91 9.91
CA LEU A 82 -7.35 5.12 10.67
C LEU A 82 -7.78 3.95 9.77
N ASP A 83 -7.51 2.74 10.19
CA ASP A 83 -7.95 1.55 9.46
C ASP A 83 -9.48 1.46 9.40
N LYS A 84 -9.98 0.64 8.48
CA LYS A 84 -11.42 0.52 8.24
C LYS A 84 -12.20 0.08 9.49
N ALA A 85 -11.66 -0.82 10.28
CA ALA A 85 -12.34 -1.31 11.48
C ALA A 85 -12.48 -0.20 12.53
N THR A 86 -11.42 0.58 12.72
CA THR A 86 -11.41 1.78 13.59
C THR A 86 -12.43 2.80 13.11
N ARG A 87 -12.46 3.13 11.81
CA ARG A 87 -13.43 4.09 11.26
C ARG A 87 -14.87 3.65 11.45
N VAL A 88 -15.17 2.37 11.21
CA VAL A 88 -16.52 1.79 11.44
C VAL A 88 -16.89 1.85 12.93
N GLY A 89 -15.96 1.50 13.81
CA GLY A 89 -16.18 1.57 15.25
C GLY A 89 -16.46 3.00 15.74
N LEU A 90 -15.69 3.97 15.28
CA LEU A 90 -15.88 5.38 15.60
C LEU A 90 -17.21 5.93 15.06
N MET A 91 -17.61 5.54 13.86
CA MET A 91 -18.91 5.92 13.29
C MET A 91 -20.06 5.37 14.12
N HIS A 92 -19.96 4.10 14.52
CA HIS A 92 -20.96 3.49 15.42
C HIS A 92 -21.02 4.24 16.77
N LEU A 93 -19.88 4.52 17.36
CA LEU A 93 -19.79 5.24 18.63
C LEU A 93 -20.41 6.66 18.50
N ALA A 94 -20.12 7.38 17.42
CA ALA A 94 -20.68 8.70 17.15
C ALA A 94 -22.20 8.69 16.92
N ASN A 95 -22.76 7.58 16.46
CA ASN A 95 -24.21 7.42 16.32
C ASN A 95 -24.92 7.10 17.65
N CYS A 96 -24.23 6.48 18.59
CA CYS A 96 -24.81 6.05 19.88
C CYS A 96 -24.51 7.03 21.02
N SER A 97 -23.52 7.92 20.88
CA SER A 97 -23.12 8.85 21.93
C SER A 97 -23.95 10.12 21.93
N SER A 98 -24.30 10.61 23.13
CA SER A 98 -24.89 11.94 23.32
C SER A 98 -23.87 12.96 23.85
N GLY A 99 -22.68 12.53 24.22
CA GLY A 99 -21.60 13.36 24.74
C GLY A 99 -20.38 13.36 23.82
N ASP A 100 -19.42 14.23 24.14
CA ASP A 100 -18.18 14.36 23.38
C ASP A 100 -17.37 13.05 23.41
N LEU A 101 -16.64 12.81 22.32
CA LEU A 101 -15.80 11.66 22.08
C LEU A 101 -14.35 12.05 22.04
N GLN A 102 -13.48 11.22 22.59
CA GLN A 102 -12.03 11.39 22.48
C GLN A 102 -11.48 10.47 21.37
N LEU A 103 -10.75 11.06 20.43
CA LEU A 103 -10.05 10.34 19.36
C LEU A 103 -8.55 10.54 19.52
N VAL A 104 -7.82 9.46 19.25
CA VAL A 104 -6.35 9.50 19.14
C VAL A 104 -6.01 9.63 17.66
N LEU A 105 -5.44 10.75 17.26
CA LEU A 105 -4.99 11.03 15.89
C LEU A 105 -3.48 11.31 15.91
N GLY A 106 -2.69 10.33 15.46
CA GLY A 106 -1.25 10.36 15.60
C GLY A 106 -0.84 10.31 17.08
N ASP A 107 -0.19 11.36 17.54
CA ASP A 107 0.26 11.52 18.94
C ASP A 107 -0.65 12.46 19.78
N GLN A 108 -1.81 12.81 19.26
CA GLN A 108 -2.73 13.76 19.87
C GLN A 108 -4.03 13.07 20.34
N ILE A 109 -4.49 13.43 21.52
CA ILE A 109 -5.83 13.07 22.00
C ILE A 109 -6.70 14.32 21.85
N LEU A 110 -7.74 14.20 21.06
CA LEU A 110 -8.62 15.32 20.71
C LEU A 110 -10.05 14.99 21.10
N THR A 111 -10.78 16.03 21.50
CA THR A 111 -12.20 15.91 21.87
C THR A 111 -13.07 16.46 20.75
N PHE A 112 -14.04 15.68 20.31
CA PHE A 112 -14.98 16.01 19.25
C PHE A 112 -16.40 15.76 19.67
N THR A 113 -17.32 16.57 19.19
CA THR A 113 -18.73 16.21 19.24
C THR A 113 -19.03 15.03 18.31
N PRO A 114 -20.10 14.25 18.55
CA PRO A 114 -20.48 13.17 17.64
C PRO A 114 -20.63 13.58 16.16
N ASP A 115 -21.15 14.80 15.92
CA ASP A 115 -21.34 15.30 14.55
C ASP A 115 -20.02 15.70 13.88
N GLN A 116 -19.07 16.21 14.64
CA GLN A 116 -17.70 16.44 14.13
C GLN A 116 -17.03 15.12 13.74
N VAL A 117 -17.16 14.06 14.56
CA VAL A 117 -16.64 12.73 14.24
C VAL A 117 -17.26 12.19 12.95
N LYS A 118 -18.59 12.30 12.80
CA LYS A 118 -19.30 11.85 11.57
C LYS A 118 -18.80 12.60 10.34
N THR A 119 -18.65 13.91 10.44
CA THR A 119 -18.16 14.76 9.33
C THR A 119 -16.73 14.41 8.95
N PHE A 120 -15.86 14.26 9.93
CA PHE A 120 -14.46 13.84 9.75
C PHE A 120 -14.37 12.48 9.05
N LEU A 121 -15.11 11.49 9.57
CA LEU A 121 -15.11 10.14 9.01
C LEU A 121 -15.73 10.11 7.60
N ALA A 122 -16.75 10.90 7.30
CA ALA A 122 -17.33 10.97 5.97
C ALA A 122 -16.30 11.45 4.92
N GLN A 123 -15.50 12.47 5.25
CA GLN A 123 -14.42 12.95 4.36
C GLN A 123 -13.37 11.86 4.15
N LEU A 124 -12.97 11.18 5.22
CA LEU A 124 -11.98 10.11 5.17
C LEU A 124 -12.47 8.91 4.36
N GLU A 125 -13.75 8.53 4.47
CA GLU A 125 -14.34 7.44 3.68
C GLU A 125 -14.40 7.77 2.18
N VAL A 126 -14.70 9.02 1.82
CA VAL A 126 -14.65 9.46 0.41
C VAL A 126 -13.23 9.33 -0.13
N TYR A 127 -12.23 9.83 0.60
CA TYR A 127 -10.82 9.72 0.22
C TYR A 127 -10.37 8.25 0.09
N ALA A 128 -10.64 7.43 1.11
CA ALA A 128 -10.29 6.02 1.10
C ALA A 128 -10.98 5.25 -0.06
N GLY A 129 -12.23 5.59 -0.36
CA GLY A 129 -12.96 5.04 -1.49
C GLY A 129 -12.34 5.40 -2.84
N GLN A 130 -11.88 6.63 -3.01
CA GLN A 130 -11.17 7.06 -4.22
C GLN A 130 -9.83 6.34 -4.39
N CYS A 131 -9.05 6.20 -3.32
CA CYS A 131 -7.81 5.42 -3.32
C CYS A 131 -8.07 3.97 -3.73
N TYR A 132 -9.06 3.31 -3.12
CA TYR A 132 -9.45 1.95 -3.45
C TYR A 132 -9.82 1.80 -4.93
N VAL A 133 -10.65 2.70 -5.48
CA VAL A 133 -11.04 2.66 -6.89
C VAL A 133 -9.82 2.79 -7.80
N GLN A 134 -8.85 3.66 -7.47
CA GLN A 134 -7.64 3.81 -8.26
C GLN A 134 -6.78 2.54 -8.22
N THR A 135 -6.60 1.93 -7.05
CA THR A 135 -5.92 0.63 -6.91
C THR A 135 -6.58 -0.44 -7.79
N GLN A 136 -7.92 -0.54 -7.76
CA GLN A 136 -8.65 -1.50 -8.61
C GLN A 136 -8.43 -1.23 -10.11
N LYS A 137 -8.36 0.04 -10.54
CA LYS A 137 -8.04 0.38 -11.93
C LYS A 137 -6.65 -0.12 -12.31
N HIS A 138 -5.64 0.08 -11.46
CA HIS A 138 -4.29 -0.44 -11.70
C HIS A 138 -4.25 -1.96 -11.77
N LEU A 139 -4.93 -2.66 -10.86
CA LEU A 139 -5.02 -4.12 -10.87
C LEU A 139 -5.70 -4.65 -12.14
N LEU A 140 -6.74 -3.98 -12.60
CA LEU A 140 -7.43 -4.34 -13.86
C LEU A 140 -6.55 -4.04 -15.10
N ALA A 141 -5.79 -2.95 -15.08
CA ALA A 141 -4.84 -2.62 -16.14
C ALA A 141 -3.70 -3.66 -16.18
N ALA A 142 -3.10 -3.98 -15.04
CA ALA A 142 -2.02 -4.96 -14.95
C ALA A 142 -2.41 -6.33 -15.53
N LYS A 143 -3.66 -6.77 -15.33
CA LYS A 143 -4.18 -8.02 -15.90
C LYS A 143 -4.25 -8.03 -17.43
N LYS A 144 -4.28 -6.87 -18.07
CA LYS A 144 -4.38 -6.73 -19.53
C LYS A 144 -3.02 -6.57 -20.21
N LEU A 145 -1.96 -6.41 -19.42
CA LEU A 145 -0.59 -6.29 -19.96
C LEU A 145 -0.07 -7.68 -20.30
N HIS A 146 0.39 -7.83 -21.53
CA HIS A 146 0.93 -9.09 -22.06
C HIS A 146 2.38 -8.94 -22.54
N ASN A 147 2.83 -7.73 -22.80
CA ASN A 147 4.18 -7.41 -23.19
C ASN A 147 5.03 -7.15 -21.94
N LEU A 148 6.22 -7.76 -21.88
CA LEU A 148 7.13 -7.62 -20.75
C LEU A 148 7.55 -6.16 -20.54
N GLU A 149 7.87 -5.45 -21.62
CA GLU A 149 8.29 -4.05 -21.56
C GLU A 149 7.19 -3.16 -20.93
N ASP A 150 5.93 -3.35 -21.34
CA ASP A 150 4.79 -2.62 -20.80
C ASP A 150 4.58 -2.93 -19.31
N ILE A 151 4.84 -4.18 -18.89
CA ILE A 151 4.71 -4.60 -17.47
C ILE A 151 5.83 -3.97 -16.63
N LEU A 152 7.07 -3.97 -17.13
CA LEU A 152 8.21 -3.42 -16.41
C LEU A 152 8.12 -1.91 -16.23
N ASN A 153 7.59 -1.22 -17.24
CA ASN A 153 7.45 0.25 -17.25
C ASN A 153 6.10 0.75 -16.69
N TYR A 154 5.23 -0.15 -16.21
CA TYR A 154 3.92 0.27 -15.73
C TYR A 154 4.02 1.08 -14.43
N ASP A 155 3.62 2.35 -14.49
CA ASP A 155 3.57 3.23 -13.33
C ASP A 155 2.23 3.11 -12.60
N TYR A 156 2.22 2.38 -11.50
CA TYR A 156 1.07 2.19 -10.63
C TYR A 156 0.99 3.22 -9.50
N THR A 157 1.87 4.21 -9.47
CA THR A 157 1.88 5.24 -8.41
C THR A 157 1.03 6.45 -8.75
N THR A 158 0.54 6.53 -9.99
CA THR A 158 -0.18 7.68 -10.54
C THR A 158 -1.70 7.57 -10.39
N GLY A 159 -2.39 8.70 -10.53
CA GLY A 159 -3.86 8.77 -10.59
C GLY A 159 -4.58 8.61 -9.25
N TYR A 160 -3.86 8.46 -8.15
CA TYR A 160 -4.46 8.53 -6.82
C TYR A 160 -4.91 9.96 -6.51
N PRO A 161 -5.92 10.14 -5.66
CA PRO A 161 -6.33 11.48 -5.25
C PRO A 161 -5.21 12.20 -4.50
N GLU A 162 -5.22 13.52 -4.55
CA GLU A 162 -4.37 14.31 -3.67
C GLU A 162 -4.62 13.93 -2.22
N LYS A 163 -3.56 13.95 -1.41
CA LYS A 163 -3.64 13.54 -0.01
C LYS A 163 -4.64 14.42 0.73
N LEU A 164 -5.61 13.79 1.39
CA LEU A 164 -6.60 14.51 2.19
C LEU A 164 -5.89 15.30 3.31
N VAL A 165 -6.20 16.57 3.43
CA VAL A 165 -5.69 17.46 4.49
C VAL A 165 -6.86 17.89 5.37
N LEU A 166 -6.76 17.60 6.66
CA LEU A 166 -7.75 17.95 7.69
C LEU A 166 -7.08 18.76 8.80
N GLN A 167 -7.84 19.66 9.40
CA GLN A 167 -7.42 20.54 10.50
C GLN A 167 -8.44 20.49 11.65
#